data_dafdcf443783524f59c4d59338d8da61
#
_entry.id   dafdcf443783524f59c4d59338d8da61
#
_cell.length_a   1.000
_cell.length_b   1.000
_cell.length_c   1.000
_cell.angle_alpha   90.00
_cell.angle_beta   90.00
_cell.angle_gamma   90.00
#
_symmetry.space_group_name_H-M   'P 1'
#
loop_
_entity.id
_entity.type
_entity.pdbx_description
1 polymer ?
#
loop_
_entity_poly.entity_id
_entity_poly.type
_entity_poly.pdbx_seq_one_letter_code
_entity_poly.pdbx_strand_id
1 'polypeptide(L)'
;MILKYNTVILKYISLILILVSFSLPAKSDLSVEEIIKGRQSIFSKNYNTAKKVQSLASNLDFDEAKNLMLEMSENYKTLLEYFPENSKEGFKTEALSTIWEDKEN
;
A
#
# COMPACT_ATOMS: atom_id res chain seq x y z
N MET A 1 -24.81 37.87 -11.29
CA MET A 1 -23.62 37.37 -12.01
C MET A 1 -22.72 36.50 -11.13
N ILE A 2 -22.33 36.98 -9.98
CA ILE A 2 -21.45 36.25 -9.04
C ILE A 2 -22.09 34.94 -8.54
N LEU A 3 -23.38 34.94 -8.22
CA LEU A 3 -24.15 33.76 -7.80
C LEU A 3 -24.19 32.64 -8.86
N LYS A 4 -24.19 33.00 -10.13
CA LYS A 4 -24.22 32.03 -11.24
C LYS A 4 -22.90 31.27 -11.36
N TYR A 5 -21.76 31.92 -11.14
CA TYR A 5 -20.44 31.30 -11.13
C TYR A 5 -20.25 30.39 -9.91
N ASN A 6 -20.69 30.79 -8.74
CA ASN A 6 -20.57 29.98 -7.52
C ASN A 6 -21.36 28.67 -7.62
N THR A 7 -22.53 28.69 -8.24
CA THR A 7 -23.37 27.50 -8.45
C THR A 7 -22.67 26.49 -9.38
N VAL A 8 -22.01 26.97 -10.45
CA VAL A 8 -21.29 26.13 -11.40
C VAL A 8 -20.03 25.52 -10.74
N ILE A 9 -19.28 26.28 -9.97
CA ILE A 9 -18.10 25.80 -9.23
C ILE A 9 -18.48 24.74 -8.21
N LEU A 10 -19.55 24.95 -7.44
CA LEU A 10 -20.07 23.98 -6.48
C LEU A 10 -20.49 22.66 -7.15
N LYS A 11 -21.06 22.72 -8.32
CA LYS A 11 -21.48 21.56 -9.10
C LYS A 11 -20.28 20.71 -9.54
N TYR A 12 -19.19 21.36 -9.99
CA TYR A 12 -17.97 20.68 -10.39
C TYR A 12 -17.21 20.08 -9.19
N ILE A 13 -17.17 20.77 -8.06
CA ILE A 13 -16.54 20.27 -6.83
C ILE A 13 -17.26 19.01 -6.34
N SER A 14 -18.59 18.98 -6.34
CA SER A 14 -19.36 17.79 -5.99
C SER A 14 -19.07 16.61 -6.91
N LEU A 15 -18.94 16.86 -8.20
CA LEU A 15 -18.62 15.81 -9.20
C LEU A 15 -17.22 15.22 -8.98
N ILE A 16 -16.24 16.05 -8.67
CA ILE A 16 -14.85 15.62 -8.38
C ILE A 16 -14.81 14.78 -7.10
N LEU A 17 -15.53 15.16 -6.06
CA LEU A 17 -15.61 14.41 -4.80
C LEU A 17 -16.24 13.02 -5.01
N ILE A 18 -17.27 12.91 -5.85
CA ILE A 18 -17.88 11.62 -6.19
C ILE A 18 -16.89 10.71 -6.92
N LEU A 19 -16.13 11.25 -7.87
CA LEU A 19 -15.11 10.48 -8.61
C LEU A 19 -14.00 9.98 -7.70
N VAL A 20 -13.55 10.78 -6.73
CA VAL A 20 -12.52 10.37 -5.76
C VAL A 20 -13.01 9.25 -4.86
N SER A 21 -14.30 9.25 -4.44
CA SER A 21 -14.85 8.19 -3.59
C SER A 21 -14.97 6.83 -4.29
N PHE A 22 -14.99 6.78 -5.62
CA PHE A 22 -15.04 5.54 -6.39
C PHE A 22 -13.68 5.01 -6.84
N SER A 23 -12.58 5.74 -6.58
CA SER A 23 -11.26 5.42 -7.13
C SER A 23 -10.43 4.42 -6.31
N LEU A 24 -10.86 4.07 -5.10
CA LEU A 24 -10.15 3.15 -4.19
C LEU A 24 -11.01 1.94 -3.88
N PRO A 25 -10.82 0.79 -4.59
CA PRO A 25 -11.53 -0.44 -4.24
C PRO A 25 -11.11 -0.90 -2.84
N ALA A 26 -12.06 -1.42 -2.07
CA ALA A 26 -11.75 -2.08 -0.81
C ALA A 26 -10.86 -3.31 -1.09
N LYS A 27 -9.92 -3.63 -0.18
CA LYS A 27 -9.00 -4.77 -0.38
C LYS A 27 -9.72 -6.11 -0.51
N SER A 28 -10.90 -6.25 0.10
CA SER A 28 -11.77 -7.41 -0.04
C SER A 28 -12.28 -7.62 -1.47
N ASP A 29 -12.24 -6.59 -2.32
CA ASP A 29 -12.68 -6.65 -3.71
C ASP A 29 -11.55 -6.98 -4.68
N LEU A 30 -10.31 -7.12 -4.19
CA LEU A 30 -9.17 -7.47 -5.02
C LEU A 30 -9.21 -8.94 -5.43
N SER A 31 -8.79 -9.22 -6.66
CA SER A 31 -8.59 -10.59 -7.12
C SER A 31 -7.41 -11.24 -6.40
N VAL A 32 -7.33 -12.57 -6.42
CA VAL A 32 -6.20 -13.31 -5.87
C VAL A 32 -4.88 -12.85 -6.49
N GLU A 33 -4.87 -12.65 -7.81
CA GLU A 33 -3.69 -12.15 -8.53
C GLU A 33 -3.25 -10.77 -8.02
N GLU A 34 -4.18 -9.84 -7.86
CA GLU A 34 -3.90 -8.50 -7.35
C GLU A 34 -3.37 -8.54 -5.92
N ILE A 35 -3.90 -9.43 -5.08
CA ILE A 35 -3.42 -9.61 -3.71
C ILE A 35 -1.99 -10.14 -3.70
N ILE A 36 -1.69 -11.18 -4.46
CA ILE A 36 -0.36 -11.77 -4.51
C ILE A 36 0.66 -10.76 -5.08
N LYS A 37 0.32 -10.09 -6.17
CA LYS A 37 1.17 -9.05 -6.75
C LYS A 37 1.34 -7.86 -5.82
N GLY A 38 0.30 -7.49 -5.10
CA GLY A 38 0.34 -6.41 -4.12
C GLY A 38 1.32 -6.70 -2.99
N ARG A 39 1.28 -7.90 -2.39
CA ARG A 39 2.23 -8.25 -1.34
C ARG A 39 3.66 -8.36 -1.86
N GLN A 40 3.87 -8.90 -3.05
CA GLN A 40 5.19 -8.94 -3.69
C GLN A 40 5.74 -7.52 -3.92
N SER A 41 4.89 -6.60 -4.34
CA SER A 41 5.24 -5.19 -4.54
C SER A 41 5.66 -4.52 -3.22
N ILE A 42 4.96 -4.78 -2.12
CA ILE A 42 5.29 -4.24 -0.81
C ILE A 42 6.66 -4.76 -0.34
N PHE A 43 6.94 -6.05 -0.50
CA PHE A 43 8.25 -6.63 -0.18
C PHE A 43 9.37 -5.99 -1.01
N SER A 44 9.17 -5.86 -2.32
CA SER A 44 10.12 -5.20 -3.21
C SER A 44 10.39 -3.76 -2.81
N LYS A 45 9.35 -3.02 -2.50
CA LYS A 45 9.45 -1.63 -2.06
C LYS A 45 10.27 -1.53 -0.76
N ASN A 46 9.97 -2.36 0.22
CA ASN A 46 10.70 -2.36 1.49
C ASN A 46 12.15 -2.79 1.32
N TYR A 47 12.43 -3.75 0.44
CA TYR A 47 13.79 -4.16 0.13
C TYR A 47 14.60 -2.99 -0.44
N ASN A 48 14.06 -2.25 -1.39
CA ASN A 48 14.72 -1.09 -1.98
C ASN A 48 14.86 0.05 -0.97
N THR A 49 13.88 0.26 -0.11
CA THR A 49 13.93 1.26 0.96
C THR A 49 15.00 0.90 1.99
N ALA A 50 15.15 -0.38 2.33
CA ALA A 50 16.19 -0.85 3.24
C ALA A 50 17.61 -0.54 2.72
N LYS A 51 17.84 -0.71 1.42
CA LYS A 51 19.12 -0.33 0.79
C LYS A 51 19.38 1.17 0.94
N LYS A 52 18.35 1.99 0.76
CA LYS A 52 18.43 3.44 0.89
C LYS A 52 18.75 3.85 2.33
N VAL A 53 18.09 3.20 3.31
CA VAL A 53 18.37 3.40 4.73
C VAL A 53 19.83 3.10 5.05
N GLN A 54 20.35 1.99 4.55
CA GLN A 54 21.74 1.62 4.75
C GLN A 54 22.71 2.67 4.21
N SER A 55 22.44 3.20 3.02
CA SER A 55 23.26 4.24 2.41
C SER A 55 23.20 5.54 3.21
N LEU A 56 22.02 5.96 3.65
CA LEU A 56 21.85 7.16 4.47
C LEU A 56 22.54 7.03 5.82
N ALA A 57 22.45 5.89 6.47
CA ALA A 57 23.10 5.63 7.74
C ALA A 57 24.63 5.66 7.58
N SER A 58 25.17 5.13 6.48
CA SER A 58 26.58 5.19 6.16
C SER A 58 27.08 6.63 5.97
N ASN A 59 26.22 7.51 5.51
CA ASN A 59 26.50 8.94 5.33
C ASN A 59 26.12 9.78 6.56
N LEU A 60 25.77 9.14 7.67
CA LEU A 60 25.38 9.79 8.93
C LEU A 60 24.10 10.64 8.80
N ASP A 61 23.26 10.38 7.81
CA ASP A 61 21.96 11.03 7.63
C ASP A 61 20.88 10.23 8.35
N PHE A 62 20.92 10.27 9.69
CA PHE A 62 20.06 9.43 10.53
C PHE A 62 18.60 9.92 10.55
N ASP A 63 18.34 11.21 10.39
CA ASP A 63 16.98 11.75 10.38
C ASP A 63 16.19 11.20 9.18
N GLU A 64 16.76 11.25 7.99
CA GLU A 64 16.14 10.70 6.80
C GLU A 64 16.05 9.18 6.86
N ALA A 65 17.09 8.51 7.35
CA ALA A 65 17.07 7.07 7.55
C ALA A 65 15.93 6.65 8.47
N LYS A 66 15.72 7.36 9.57
CA LYS A 66 14.63 7.09 10.50
C LYS A 66 13.25 7.27 9.83
N ASN A 67 13.08 8.33 9.06
CA ASN A 67 11.82 8.57 8.34
C ASN A 67 11.49 7.42 7.37
N LEU A 68 12.48 6.92 6.65
CA LEU A 68 12.30 5.78 5.75
C LEU A 68 12.01 4.48 6.50
N MET A 69 12.60 4.28 7.68
CA MET A 69 12.30 3.12 8.52
C MET A 69 10.86 3.16 9.03
N LEU A 70 10.34 4.34 9.37
CA LEU A 70 8.93 4.50 9.75
C LEU A 70 8.00 4.16 8.58
N GLU A 71 8.35 4.58 7.37
CA GLU A 71 7.61 4.21 6.16
C GLU A 71 7.59 2.70 5.96
N MET A 72 8.74 2.02 6.12
CA MET A 72 8.83 0.56 6.04
C MET A 72 7.94 -0.11 7.07
N SER A 73 7.90 0.40 8.30
CA SER A 73 7.02 -0.11 9.36
C SER A 73 5.55 -0.03 8.96
N GLU A 74 5.11 1.09 8.39
CA GLU A 74 3.74 1.23 7.90
C GLU A 74 3.45 0.27 6.73
N ASN A 75 4.41 0.08 5.84
CA ASN A 75 4.28 -0.87 4.73
C ASN A 75 4.12 -2.31 5.25
N TYR A 76 4.83 -2.70 6.30
CA TYR A 76 4.67 -4.03 6.92
C TYR A 76 3.29 -4.21 7.57
N LYS A 77 2.74 -3.16 8.18
CA LYS A 77 1.38 -3.21 8.70
C LYS A 77 0.36 -3.43 7.59
N THR A 78 0.50 -2.70 6.49
CA THR A 78 -0.34 -2.86 5.31
C THR A 78 -0.21 -4.27 4.73
N LEU A 79 1.00 -4.82 4.71
CA LEU A 79 1.29 -6.15 4.19
C LEU A 79 0.47 -7.25 4.89
N LEU A 80 0.16 -7.11 6.18
CA LEU A 80 -0.64 -8.08 6.92
C LEU A 80 -2.02 -8.31 6.30
N GLU A 81 -2.54 -7.35 5.56
CA GLU A 81 -3.84 -7.43 4.89
C GLU A 81 -3.79 -8.21 3.56
N TYR A 82 -2.59 -8.59 3.11
CA TYR A 82 -2.36 -9.26 1.83
C TYR A 82 -2.09 -10.76 1.95
N PHE A 83 -2.62 -11.40 3.01
CA PHE A 83 -2.51 -12.85 3.23
C PHE A 83 -3.86 -13.52 3.49
N PRO A 84 -4.90 -13.29 2.67
CA PRO A 84 -6.14 -14.07 2.80
C PRO A 84 -5.91 -15.54 2.43
N GLU A 85 -6.80 -16.41 2.91
CA GLU A 85 -6.69 -17.85 2.70
C GLU A 85 -6.61 -18.25 1.22
N ASN A 86 -7.29 -17.53 0.34
CA ASN A 86 -7.32 -17.83 -1.09
C ASN A 86 -6.05 -17.42 -1.85
N SER A 87 -5.03 -16.88 -1.17
CA SER A 87 -3.79 -16.39 -1.79
C SER A 87 -2.57 -17.25 -1.48
N LYS A 88 -2.78 -18.52 -1.08
CA LYS A 88 -1.70 -19.45 -0.73
C LYS A 88 -0.90 -19.93 -1.92
N GLU A 89 -1.53 -20.06 -3.08
CA GLU A 89 -0.95 -20.68 -4.26
C GLU A 89 -1.22 -19.88 -5.52
N GLY A 90 -0.40 -20.06 -6.52
CA GLY A 90 -0.56 -19.46 -7.84
C GLY A 90 0.23 -18.16 -8.03
N PHE A 91 0.16 -17.64 -9.26
CA PHE A 91 0.74 -16.34 -9.64
C PHE A 91 2.18 -16.12 -9.21
N LYS A 92 3.01 -17.19 -9.22
CA LYS A 92 4.43 -17.17 -8.84
C LYS A 92 4.65 -16.76 -7.38
N THR A 93 3.69 -17.02 -6.49
CA THR A 93 3.90 -16.75 -5.07
C THR A 93 4.99 -17.65 -4.49
N GLU A 94 5.85 -17.05 -3.67
CA GLU A 94 6.88 -17.76 -2.90
C GLU A 94 6.49 -17.89 -1.43
N ALA A 95 5.29 -17.47 -1.06
CA ALA A 95 4.79 -17.55 0.30
C ALA A 95 4.63 -19.02 0.73
N LEU A 96 5.16 -19.36 1.91
CA LEU A 96 5.06 -20.70 2.46
C LEU A 96 3.70 -20.90 3.11
N SER A 97 3.15 -22.12 2.99
CA SER A 97 1.85 -22.48 3.60
C SER A 97 1.82 -22.29 5.11
N THR A 98 2.97 -22.39 5.77
CA THR A 98 3.13 -22.17 7.22
C THR A 98 2.71 -20.78 7.67
N ILE A 99 2.69 -19.78 6.78
CA ILE A 99 2.21 -18.43 7.08
C ILE A 99 0.75 -18.47 7.55
N TRP A 100 -0.08 -19.33 6.93
CA TRP A 100 -1.50 -19.47 7.28
C TRP A 100 -1.74 -20.44 8.43
N GLU A 101 -0.83 -21.37 8.64
CA GLU A 101 -0.92 -22.37 9.72
C GLU A 101 -0.46 -21.81 11.07
N ASP A 102 0.44 -20.83 11.05
CA ASP A 102 1.12 -20.33 12.25
C ASP A 102 1.06 -18.79 12.32
N LYS A 103 -0.14 -18.24 12.18
CA LYS A 103 -0.36 -16.78 12.13
C LYS A 103 -0.06 -16.06 13.45
N GLU A 104 -0.07 -16.76 14.56
CA GLU A 104 0.17 -16.17 15.89
C GLU A 104 1.67 -16.04 16.23
N ASN A 105 2.52 -16.65 15.44
CA ASN A 105 3.97 -16.56 15.57
C ASN A 105 4.58 -15.72 14.44
#